data_722ccce2f9ffe45d90510b8594aedd60
#
_entry.id   722ccce2f9ffe45d90510b8594aedd60
#
_cell.length_a   1.000
_cell.length_b   1.000
_cell.length_c   1.000
_cell.angle_alpha   90.00
_cell.angle_beta   90.00
_cell.angle_gamma   90.00
#
_symmetry.space_group_name_H-M   'P 1'
#
loop_
_entity.id
_entity.type
_entity.pdbx_description
1 polymer ?
#
loop_
_entity_poly.entity_id
_entity_poly.type
_entity_poly.pdbx_seq_one_letter_code
_entity_poly.pdbx_strand_id
1 'polypeptide(L)'
;VLLSKEGDQPGLRERAQPDQLSQDAWVQGAQAAGEEDLATLIYTSGTTGVPKGVMLPHRTFTYLCADIPSCIPLKEEDVFLSFLPLSHVFERFAGHVLPMSMGATIGYVGSLASLGHDMERVKPTIMLVVPRLLESLKGRIEDGVLKAPPLRQRLFRMAQEQGLKRMRGEFAPLAGVLEGLVGSKIKAKFGGRLRYFVSGGAALPTHVSEFYLALGIHVLQGYGLTENCAAACINRPEDNRPDTVGPPLKGVEVKIAPDGEILLRGRCIMQGYYNLPEDTAATLDAEGWLHTGDIGELDRGNLRITDRKKDLLVLGNGKNVAPQPIESRLKESAYINEAVLLGDGMESVVAMIVPEFERVATWLKEKGVNVKEPEEMAVHPDVIALIKGEVQRANEGLADFERVKRHVLVPAPFSIEGGELTPSLKVRRKVVKEKYANLVDALKR
;
A
#
# COMPACT_ATOMS: atom_id res chain seq x y z
N VAL A 1 6.38 7.74 -23.47
CA VAL A 1 5.97 8.47 -24.69
C VAL A 1 6.31 9.93 -24.50
N LEU A 2 7.17 10.47 -25.33
CA LEU A 2 7.56 11.88 -25.30
C LEU A 2 6.44 12.75 -25.86
N LEU A 3 6.03 13.78 -25.13
CA LEU A 3 5.02 14.77 -25.62
C LEU A 3 5.64 15.74 -26.63
N SER A 4 6.96 15.95 -26.55
CA SER A 4 7.76 16.80 -27.45
C SER A 4 8.96 16.00 -27.94
N LYS A 5 9.58 16.49 -29.02
CA LYS A 5 10.82 15.90 -29.57
C LYS A 5 11.94 15.94 -28.54
N GLU A 6 12.62 14.79 -28.34
CA GLU A 6 13.81 14.68 -27.52
C GLU A 6 14.90 13.99 -28.33
N GLY A 7 15.93 14.72 -28.71
CA GLY A 7 16.94 14.25 -29.66
C GLY A 7 16.35 13.93 -31.04
N ASP A 8 16.69 12.77 -31.59
CA ASP A 8 16.17 12.29 -32.89
C ASP A 8 14.86 11.51 -32.79
N GLN A 9 14.31 11.35 -31.57
CA GLN A 9 13.03 10.63 -31.35
C GLN A 9 11.84 11.59 -31.54
N PRO A 10 10.94 11.33 -32.51
CA PRO A 10 9.76 12.15 -32.71
C PRO A 10 8.84 12.05 -31.50
N GLY A 11 8.36 13.21 -31.03
CA GLY A 11 7.38 13.30 -29.95
C GLY A 11 6.00 12.82 -30.37
N LEU A 12 5.08 12.70 -29.40
CA LEU A 12 3.71 12.26 -29.65
C LEU A 12 3.00 13.14 -30.69
N ARG A 13 3.22 14.47 -30.64
CA ARG A 13 2.61 15.42 -31.60
C ARG A 13 3.13 15.24 -33.03
N GLU A 14 4.39 14.85 -33.20
CA GLU A 14 4.99 14.59 -34.51
C GLU A 14 4.61 13.21 -35.06
N ARG A 15 4.26 12.24 -34.17
CA ARG A 15 3.76 10.91 -34.54
C ARG A 15 2.26 10.91 -34.80
N ALA A 16 1.53 11.82 -34.18
CA ALA A 16 0.10 11.98 -34.44
C ALA A 16 -0.08 12.56 -35.84
N GLN A 17 -0.57 11.73 -36.74
CA GLN A 17 -0.99 12.18 -38.07
C GLN A 17 -2.52 12.34 -38.03
N PRO A 18 -3.01 13.58 -37.77
CA PRO A 18 -4.43 13.81 -37.52
C PRO A 18 -5.32 13.51 -38.74
N ASP A 19 -4.74 13.43 -39.93
CA ASP A 19 -5.48 13.31 -41.18
C ASP A 19 -5.66 11.86 -41.67
N GLN A 20 -5.21 10.85 -40.93
CA GLN A 20 -5.26 9.45 -41.38
C GLN A 20 -6.57 8.71 -41.02
N LEU A 21 -7.32 9.20 -40.01
CA LEU A 21 -8.60 8.63 -39.62
C LEU A 21 -9.65 9.73 -39.54
N SER A 22 -10.70 9.62 -40.34
CA SER A 22 -11.87 10.48 -40.16
C SER A 22 -12.48 10.21 -38.78
N GLN A 23 -13.17 11.21 -38.21
CA GLN A 23 -13.88 11.05 -36.94
C GLN A 23 -14.84 9.86 -36.97
N ASP A 24 -15.51 9.64 -38.12
CA ASP A 24 -16.43 8.51 -38.31
C ASP A 24 -15.71 7.17 -38.28
N ALA A 25 -14.56 7.06 -38.95
CA ALA A 25 -13.76 5.84 -38.91
C ALA A 25 -13.23 5.52 -37.50
N TRP A 26 -12.87 6.55 -36.73
CA TRP A 26 -12.48 6.38 -35.33
C TRP A 26 -13.66 5.92 -34.47
N VAL A 27 -14.83 6.53 -34.62
CA VAL A 27 -16.05 6.16 -33.90
C VAL A 27 -16.48 4.72 -34.25
N GLN A 28 -16.46 4.36 -35.54
CA GLN A 28 -16.78 3.01 -35.99
C GLN A 28 -15.79 1.98 -35.42
N GLY A 29 -14.49 2.27 -35.42
CA GLY A 29 -13.47 1.42 -34.81
C GLY A 29 -13.67 1.23 -33.30
N ALA A 30 -14.00 2.31 -32.59
CA ALA A 30 -14.30 2.25 -31.17
C ALA A 30 -15.57 1.45 -30.85
N GLN A 31 -16.60 1.56 -31.69
CA GLN A 31 -17.87 0.81 -31.56
C GLN A 31 -17.75 -0.67 -31.96
N ALA A 32 -16.75 -1.04 -32.77
CA ALA A 32 -16.51 -2.41 -33.14
C ALA A 32 -15.87 -3.25 -32.04
N ALA A 33 -15.24 -2.61 -31.02
CA ALA A 33 -14.64 -3.31 -29.90
C ALA A 33 -15.72 -3.92 -28.99
N GLY A 34 -15.67 -5.23 -28.81
CA GLY A 34 -16.54 -5.98 -27.91
C GLY A 34 -16.05 -5.96 -26.46
N GLU A 35 -16.93 -6.26 -25.53
CA GLU A 35 -16.57 -6.34 -24.10
C GLU A 35 -15.49 -7.39 -23.79
N GLU A 36 -15.47 -8.48 -24.55
CA GLU A 36 -14.52 -9.59 -24.40
C GLU A 36 -13.21 -9.39 -25.17
N ASP A 37 -13.12 -8.36 -26.01
CA ASP A 37 -11.87 -8.06 -26.69
C ASP A 37 -10.79 -7.62 -25.71
N LEU A 38 -9.55 -7.98 -26.00
CA LEU A 38 -8.40 -7.65 -25.18
C LEU A 38 -8.15 -6.13 -25.17
N ALA A 39 -8.33 -5.49 -24.02
CA ALA A 39 -8.05 -4.08 -23.87
C ALA A 39 -6.56 -3.81 -23.61
N THR A 40 -5.90 -4.65 -22.79
CA THR A 40 -4.49 -4.47 -22.44
C THR A 40 -3.84 -5.73 -21.90
N LEU A 41 -2.52 -5.79 -22.07
CA LEU A 41 -1.64 -6.73 -21.37
C LEU A 41 -0.86 -5.98 -20.29
N ILE A 42 -0.90 -6.48 -19.06
CA ILE A 42 -0.11 -5.93 -17.95
C ILE A 42 0.77 -7.03 -17.39
N TYR A 43 2.08 -6.81 -17.46
CA TYR A 43 3.05 -7.78 -16.95
C TYR A 43 3.24 -7.61 -15.45
N THR A 44 3.16 -8.72 -14.72
CA THR A 44 3.46 -8.80 -13.29
C THR A 44 4.75 -9.59 -13.09
N SER A 45 5.54 -9.19 -12.10
CA SER A 45 6.66 -10.02 -11.64
C SER A 45 6.08 -11.23 -10.90
N GLY A 46 5.82 -12.31 -11.64
CA GLY A 46 5.33 -13.56 -11.07
C GLY A 46 6.24 -14.08 -9.94
N THR A 47 5.69 -14.91 -9.08
CA THR A 47 6.43 -15.56 -7.96
C THR A 47 7.58 -16.45 -8.43
N THR A 48 7.54 -16.89 -9.69
CA THR A 48 8.54 -17.73 -10.36
C THR A 48 9.71 -16.95 -10.96
N GLY A 49 9.67 -15.62 -10.90
CA GLY A 49 10.72 -14.74 -11.45
C GLY A 49 10.53 -14.37 -12.92
N VAL A 50 9.73 -15.11 -13.69
CA VAL A 50 9.39 -14.77 -15.07
C VAL A 50 8.10 -13.92 -15.06
N PRO A 51 8.09 -12.72 -15.66
CA PRO A 51 6.89 -11.89 -15.72
C PRO A 51 5.77 -12.57 -16.51
N LYS A 52 4.54 -12.56 -15.98
CA LYS A 52 3.34 -13.08 -16.63
C LYS A 52 2.50 -11.92 -17.17
N GLY A 53 2.09 -12.02 -18.44
CA GLY A 53 1.23 -11.01 -19.07
C GLY A 53 -0.24 -11.29 -18.76
N VAL A 54 -0.83 -10.49 -17.87
CA VAL A 54 -2.26 -10.59 -17.53
C VAL A 54 -3.09 -10.00 -18.64
N MET A 55 -4.02 -10.78 -19.21
CA MET A 55 -4.94 -10.37 -20.27
C MET A 55 -6.21 -9.77 -19.67
N LEU A 56 -6.37 -8.44 -19.78
CA LEU A 56 -7.55 -7.73 -19.30
C LEU A 56 -8.44 -7.33 -20.50
N PRO A 57 -9.66 -7.86 -20.59
CA PRO A 57 -10.62 -7.47 -21.60
C PRO A 57 -11.30 -6.13 -21.28
N HIS A 58 -11.96 -5.50 -22.26
CA HIS A 58 -12.66 -4.23 -22.07
C HIS A 58 -13.70 -4.28 -20.94
N ARG A 59 -14.41 -5.42 -20.77
CA ARG A 59 -15.41 -5.56 -19.70
C ARG A 59 -14.87 -5.29 -18.29
N THR A 60 -13.57 -5.56 -18.04
CA THR A 60 -12.99 -5.32 -16.71
C THR A 60 -12.94 -3.84 -16.38
N PHE A 61 -12.58 -3.03 -17.37
CA PHE A 61 -12.51 -1.57 -17.23
C PHE A 61 -13.90 -0.93 -17.17
N THR A 62 -14.77 -1.28 -18.11
CA THR A 62 -16.13 -0.71 -18.18
C THR A 62 -16.94 -1.03 -16.93
N TYR A 63 -16.84 -2.27 -16.44
CA TYR A 63 -17.48 -2.69 -15.19
C TYR A 63 -17.00 -1.88 -13.98
N LEU A 64 -15.68 -1.74 -13.81
CA LEU A 64 -15.13 -1.02 -12.66
C LEU A 64 -15.39 0.50 -12.76
N CYS A 65 -15.36 1.09 -13.96
CA CYS A 65 -15.74 2.49 -14.17
C CYS A 65 -17.20 2.76 -13.80
N ALA A 66 -18.09 1.79 -13.99
CA ALA A 66 -19.50 1.92 -13.60
C ALA A 66 -19.74 1.71 -12.10
N ASP A 67 -18.97 0.80 -11.47
CA ASP A 67 -19.25 0.39 -10.08
C ASP A 67 -18.52 1.23 -9.02
N ILE A 68 -17.26 1.62 -9.24
CA ILE A 68 -16.48 2.36 -8.24
C ILE A 68 -17.10 3.69 -7.83
N PRO A 69 -17.74 4.50 -8.73
CA PRO A 69 -18.41 5.72 -8.31
C PRO A 69 -19.58 5.51 -7.35
N SER A 70 -20.16 4.29 -7.32
CA SER A 70 -21.18 3.92 -6.32
C SER A 70 -20.59 3.68 -4.93
N CYS A 71 -19.29 3.45 -4.84
CA CYS A 71 -18.55 3.12 -3.64
C CYS A 71 -17.85 4.33 -3.02
N ILE A 72 -17.31 5.20 -3.86
CA ILE A 72 -16.66 6.44 -3.49
C ILE A 72 -17.34 7.54 -4.31
N PRO A 73 -17.87 8.61 -3.67
CA PRO A 73 -18.58 9.66 -4.38
C PRO A 73 -17.60 10.51 -5.21
N LEU A 74 -17.27 10.01 -6.40
CA LEU A 74 -16.44 10.68 -7.39
C LEU A 74 -17.27 11.72 -8.15
N LYS A 75 -16.61 12.82 -8.60
CA LYS A 75 -17.23 13.94 -9.28
C LYS A 75 -16.39 14.38 -10.47
N GLU A 76 -17.02 15.02 -11.45
CA GLU A 76 -16.34 15.62 -12.60
C GLU A 76 -15.33 16.71 -12.19
N GLU A 77 -15.61 17.44 -11.09
CA GLU A 77 -14.76 18.49 -10.56
C GLU A 77 -13.57 17.93 -9.76
N ASP A 78 -13.46 16.62 -9.60
CA ASP A 78 -12.33 16.02 -8.90
C ASP A 78 -11.03 16.19 -9.67
N VAL A 79 -9.95 16.35 -8.92
CA VAL A 79 -8.61 16.50 -9.43
C VAL A 79 -7.76 15.36 -8.86
N PHE A 80 -7.29 14.50 -9.73
CA PHE A 80 -6.37 13.40 -9.39
C PHE A 80 -4.94 13.86 -9.57
N LEU A 81 -4.03 13.41 -8.70
CA LEU A 81 -2.59 13.60 -8.86
C LEU A 81 -1.94 12.23 -9.07
N SER A 82 -1.51 11.99 -10.32
CA SER A 82 -0.92 10.75 -10.77
C SER A 82 0.61 10.79 -10.59
N PHE A 83 1.17 9.86 -9.80
CA PHE A 83 2.62 9.75 -9.56
C PHE A 83 3.12 8.30 -9.52
N LEU A 84 2.22 7.32 -9.43
CA LEU A 84 2.58 5.92 -9.51
C LEU A 84 2.82 5.51 -10.98
N PRO A 85 3.56 4.42 -11.25
CA PRO A 85 3.80 3.99 -12.61
C PRO A 85 2.52 3.57 -13.35
N LEU A 86 2.25 4.17 -14.52
CA LEU A 86 1.12 3.80 -15.38
C LEU A 86 1.23 2.38 -15.98
N SER A 87 2.40 1.75 -15.87
CA SER A 87 2.58 0.33 -16.18
C SER A 87 1.96 -0.60 -15.13
N HIS A 88 1.68 -0.09 -13.92
CA HIS A 88 1.00 -0.83 -12.87
C HIS A 88 -0.52 -0.63 -12.97
N VAL A 89 -1.29 -1.73 -12.86
CA VAL A 89 -2.74 -1.71 -13.05
C VAL A 89 -3.46 -0.72 -12.13
N PHE A 90 -3.03 -0.56 -10.89
CA PHE A 90 -3.65 0.34 -9.93
C PHE A 90 -3.65 1.79 -10.43
N GLU A 91 -2.51 2.31 -10.87
CA GLU A 91 -2.43 3.66 -11.44
C GLU A 91 -3.08 3.74 -12.81
N ARG A 92 -2.83 2.74 -13.68
CA ARG A 92 -3.40 2.71 -15.02
C ARG A 92 -4.92 2.74 -15.01
N PHE A 93 -5.55 1.96 -14.15
CA PHE A 93 -7.00 1.96 -14.02
C PHE A 93 -7.51 3.11 -13.17
N ALA A 94 -7.20 3.10 -11.86
CA ALA A 94 -7.83 4.00 -10.89
C ALA A 94 -7.28 5.44 -10.93
N GLY A 95 -6.04 5.65 -11.42
CA GLY A 95 -5.41 6.97 -11.56
C GLY A 95 -5.53 7.59 -12.94
N HIS A 96 -5.91 6.79 -13.96
CA HIS A 96 -5.95 7.27 -15.34
C HIS A 96 -7.28 6.96 -16.03
N VAL A 97 -7.67 5.70 -16.19
CA VAL A 97 -8.88 5.33 -16.94
C VAL A 97 -10.14 5.78 -16.20
N LEU A 98 -10.24 5.51 -14.91
CA LEU A 98 -11.39 5.88 -14.09
C LEU A 98 -11.64 7.41 -14.05
N PRO A 99 -10.67 8.27 -13.71
CA PRO A 99 -10.92 9.72 -13.75
C PRO A 99 -11.24 10.23 -15.17
N MET A 100 -10.65 9.67 -16.24
CA MET A 100 -11.03 10.02 -17.61
C MET A 100 -12.50 9.66 -17.91
N SER A 101 -12.96 8.49 -17.46
CA SER A 101 -14.36 8.07 -17.66
C SER A 101 -15.37 8.96 -16.92
N MET A 102 -14.91 9.65 -15.87
CA MET A 102 -15.71 10.58 -15.06
C MET A 102 -15.63 12.02 -15.54
N GLY A 103 -14.78 12.34 -16.53
CA GLY A 103 -14.50 13.72 -16.95
C GLY A 103 -13.63 14.51 -15.97
N ALA A 104 -13.02 13.82 -14.98
CA ALA A 104 -12.22 14.46 -13.96
C ALA A 104 -10.83 14.88 -14.48
N THR A 105 -10.20 15.83 -13.78
CA THR A 105 -8.87 16.33 -14.14
C THR A 105 -7.77 15.41 -13.60
N ILE A 106 -6.72 15.16 -14.41
CA ILE A 106 -5.53 14.40 -13.99
C ILE A 106 -4.29 15.30 -14.10
N GLY A 107 -3.62 15.56 -12.97
CA GLY A 107 -2.29 16.15 -12.93
C GLY A 107 -1.23 15.06 -12.85
N TYR A 108 -0.18 15.14 -13.68
CA TYR A 108 0.94 14.20 -13.63
C TYR A 108 2.12 14.83 -12.93
N VAL A 109 2.73 14.10 -11.99
CA VAL A 109 3.92 14.51 -11.24
C VAL A 109 5.16 14.32 -12.10
N GLY A 110 6.04 15.34 -12.13
CA GLY A 110 7.28 15.28 -12.90
C GLY A 110 8.31 14.32 -12.29
N SER A 111 8.37 14.25 -10.95
CA SER A 111 9.25 13.35 -10.22
C SER A 111 8.75 13.13 -8.79
N LEU A 112 9.16 12.04 -8.14
CA LEU A 112 8.83 11.82 -6.72
C LEU A 112 9.42 12.90 -5.81
N ALA A 113 10.54 13.50 -6.18
CA ALA A 113 11.15 14.60 -5.43
C ALA A 113 10.28 15.87 -5.44
N SER A 114 9.53 16.11 -6.52
CA SER A 114 8.63 17.28 -6.66
C SER A 114 7.24 17.06 -6.10
N LEU A 115 6.90 15.84 -5.63
CA LEU A 115 5.54 15.45 -5.23
C LEU A 115 4.91 16.45 -4.24
N GLY A 116 5.64 16.91 -3.22
CA GLY A 116 5.15 17.88 -2.23
C GLY A 116 4.77 19.22 -2.88
N HIS A 117 5.63 19.74 -3.75
CA HIS A 117 5.38 20.96 -4.51
C HIS A 117 4.21 20.81 -5.48
N ASP A 118 4.13 19.66 -6.17
CA ASP A 118 3.06 19.38 -7.11
C ASP A 118 1.70 19.23 -6.40
N MET A 119 1.64 18.65 -5.20
CA MET A 119 0.43 18.64 -4.35
C MET A 119 -0.07 20.06 -4.04
N GLU A 120 0.82 20.96 -3.65
CA GLU A 120 0.46 22.34 -3.35
C GLU A 120 -0.03 23.11 -4.59
N ARG A 121 0.56 22.83 -5.76
CA ARG A 121 0.22 23.49 -7.04
C ARG A 121 -1.04 22.95 -7.66
N VAL A 122 -1.20 21.64 -7.73
CA VAL A 122 -2.34 20.96 -8.37
C VAL A 122 -3.57 20.96 -7.48
N LYS A 123 -3.36 20.94 -6.15
CA LYS A 123 -4.42 20.88 -5.13
C LYS A 123 -5.39 19.70 -5.37
N PRO A 124 -4.88 18.48 -5.35
CA PRO A 124 -5.68 17.30 -5.65
C PRO A 124 -6.82 17.11 -4.65
N THR A 125 -7.92 16.54 -5.14
CA THR A 125 -9.04 16.10 -4.30
C THR A 125 -8.94 14.60 -3.99
N ILE A 126 -8.30 13.83 -4.87
CA ILE A 126 -8.09 12.38 -4.73
C ILE A 126 -6.65 12.04 -5.11
N MET A 127 -6.02 11.20 -4.32
CA MET A 127 -4.71 10.64 -4.62
C MET A 127 -4.68 9.14 -4.39
N LEU A 128 -4.22 8.41 -5.39
CA LEU A 128 -3.86 7.01 -5.23
C LEU A 128 -2.50 6.95 -4.55
N VAL A 129 -2.37 6.15 -3.52
CA VAL A 129 -1.16 6.07 -2.71
C VAL A 129 -0.81 4.63 -2.37
N VAL A 130 0.46 4.40 -2.10
CA VAL A 130 0.92 3.16 -1.49
C VAL A 130 1.20 3.38 -0.01
N PRO A 131 1.09 2.34 0.85
CA PRO A 131 1.28 2.48 2.30
C PRO A 131 2.56 3.22 2.69
N ARG A 132 3.68 2.92 2.04
CA ARG A 132 4.99 3.54 2.33
C ARG A 132 4.99 5.07 2.20
N LEU A 133 4.22 5.61 1.25
CA LEU A 133 4.08 7.07 1.14
C LEU A 133 3.34 7.64 2.35
N LEU A 134 2.25 6.99 2.78
CA LEU A 134 1.50 7.43 3.97
C LEU A 134 2.36 7.33 5.25
N GLU A 135 3.14 6.25 5.41
CA GLU A 135 4.09 6.11 6.51
C GLU A 135 5.13 7.24 6.51
N SER A 136 5.74 7.55 5.37
CA SER A 136 6.71 8.62 5.21
C SER A 136 6.10 10.00 5.50
N LEU A 137 4.89 10.27 5.00
CA LEU A 137 4.19 11.52 5.25
C LEU A 137 3.79 11.66 6.73
N LYS A 138 3.34 10.57 7.37
CA LYS A 138 3.07 10.52 8.81
C LYS A 138 4.32 10.89 9.60
N GLY A 139 5.45 10.25 9.33
CA GLY A 139 6.73 10.55 9.98
C GLY A 139 7.12 12.03 9.86
N ARG A 140 7.03 12.61 8.66
CA ARG A 140 7.32 14.04 8.44
C ARG A 140 6.36 14.96 9.21
N ILE A 141 5.09 14.60 9.35
CA ILE A 141 4.12 15.37 10.14
C ILE A 141 4.51 15.31 11.62
N GLU A 142 4.80 14.12 12.15
CA GLU A 142 5.20 13.91 13.55
C GLU A 142 6.49 14.66 13.89
N ASP A 143 7.51 14.61 13.03
CA ASP A 143 8.77 15.34 13.19
C ASP A 143 8.55 16.86 13.17
N GLY A 144 7.65 17.33 12.31
CA GLY A 144 7.26 18.74 12.29
C GLY A 144 6.53 19.17 13.57
N VAL A 145 5.73 18.27 14.16
CA VAL A 145 5.06 18.51 15.44
C VAL A 145 6.06 18.52 16.59
N LEU A 146 7.03 17.61 16.62
CA LEU A 146 8.07 17.56 17.66
C LEU A 146 8.90 18.86 17.72
N LYS A 147 9.14 19.47 16.56
CA LYS A 147 9.85 20.77 16.46
C LYS A 147 8.96 21.99 16.74
N ALA A 148 7.65 21.81 16.90
CA ALA A 148 6.71 22.91 17.13
C ALA A 148 6.68 23.33 18.62
N PRO A 149 6.18 24.56 18.94
CA PRO A 149 5.98 24.98 20.33
C PRO A 149 5.11 24.01 21.12
N PRO A 150 5.33 23.87 22.46
CA PRO A 150 4.64 22.89 23.31
C PRO A 150 3.11 22.93 23.21
N LEU A 151 2.52 24.11 23.05
CA LEU A 151 1.07 24.27 22.87
C LEU A 151 0.58 23.57 21.58
N ARG A 152 1.32 23.69 20.48
CA ARG A 152 0.96 23.03 19.22
C ARG A 152 1.10 21.51 19.30
N GLN A 153 2.13 21.03 20.00
CA GLN A 153 2.31 19.61 20.29
C GLN A 153 1.15 19.05 21.12
N ARG A 154 0.70 19.81 22.15
CA ARG A 154 -0.44 19.42 22.98
C ARG A 154 -1.75 19.37 22.16
N LEU A 155 -2.00 20.39 21.35
CA LEU A 155 -3.19 20.44 20.50
C LEU A 155 -3.21 19.29 19.49
N PHE A 156 -2.06 18.94 18.91
CA PHE A 156 -1.94 17.80 18.00
C PHE A 156 -2.26 16.47 18.70
N ARG A 157 -1.68 16.23 19.89
CA ARG A 157 -1.98 15.02 20.68
C ARG A 157 -3.45 14.93 21.06
N MET A 158 -4.06 16.04 21.48
CA MET A 158 -5.49 16.10 21.75
C MET A 158 -6.33 15.81 20.52
N ALA A 159 -5.94 16.32 19.33
CA ALA A 159 -6.65 16.04 18.07
C ALA A 159 -6.60 14.55 17.74
N GLN A 160 -5.44 13.90 17.87
CA GLN A 160 -5.29 12.46 17.68
C GLN A 160 -6.16 11.67 18.67
N GLU A 161 -6.10 11.96 19.95
CA GLU A 161 -6.86 11.27 20.98
C GLU A 161 -8.39 11.41 20.77
N GLN A 162 -8.87 12.62 20.55
CA GLN A 162 -10.29 12.88 20.33
C GLN A 162 -10.79 12.28 19.02
N GLY A 163 -9.97 12.31 17.97
CA GLY A 163 -10.27 11.67 16.69
C GLY A 163 -10.41 10.16 16.83
N LEU A 164 -9.49 9.49 17.53
CA LEU A 164 -9.54 8.05 17.78
C LEU A 164 -10.76 7.68 18.65
N LYS A 165 -11.08 8.45 19.68
CA LYS A 165 -12.31 8.25 20.49
C LYS A 165 -13.56 8.30 19.59
N ARG A 166 -13.65 9.33 18.72
CA ARG A 166 -14.77 9.45 17.79
C ARG A 166 -14.90 8.24 16.87
N MET A 167 -13.78 7.73 16.33
CA MET A 167 -13.77 6.54 15.48
C MET A 167 -14.27 5.28 16.20
N ARG A 168 -14.03 5.17 17.51
CA ARG A 168 -14.51 4.07 18.36
C ARG A 168 -15.94 4.25 18.83
N GLY A 169 -16.61 5.35 18.45
CA GLY A 169 -17.96 5.67 18.94
C GLY A 169 -17.98 6.18 20.39
N GLU A 170 -16.82 6.53 20.96
CA GLU A 170 -16.68 7.08 22.30
C GLU A 170 -17.00 8.58 22.31
N PHE A 171 -17.33 9.10 23.50
CA PHE A 171 -17.60 10.54 23.68
C PHE A 171 -16.35 11.39 23.38
N ALA A 172 -16.42 12.21 22.33
CA ALA A 172 -15.32 13.03 21.82
C ALA A 172 -15.78 14.45 21.45
N PRO A 173 -16.15 15.29 22.44
CA PRO A 173 -16.82 16.59 22.20
C PRO A 173 -15.94 17.60 21.46
N LEU A 174 -14.62 17.47 21.51
CA LEU A 174 -13.68 18.39 20.88
C LEU A 174 -13.20 17.90 19.50
N ALA A 175 -13.56 16.69 19.07
CA ALA A 175 -13.04 16.09 17.83
C ALA A 175 -13.23 16.99 16.61
N GLY A 176 -14.43 17.51 16.37
CA GLY A 176 -14.71 18.39 15.22
C GLY A 176 -13.96 19.71 15.25
N VAL A 177 -13.85 20.35 16.43
CA VAL A 177 -13.09 21.60 16.60
C VAL A 177 -11.61 21.38 16.34
N LEU A 178 -11.04 20.32 16.89
CA LEU A 178 -9.62 19.98 16.72
C LEU A 178 -9.30 19.52 15.30
N GLU A 179 -10.21 18.82 14.64
CA GLU A 179 -10.10 18.54 13.20
C GLU A 179 -10.02 19.83 12.38
N GLY A 180 -10.90 20.79 12.66
CA GLY A 180 -10.89 22.11 12.02
C GLY A 180 -9.60 22.89 12.28
N LEU A 181 -9.03 22.83 13.48
CA LEU A 181 -7.83 23.58 13.85
C LEU A 181 -6.53 22.92 13.45
N VAL A 182 -6.41 21.60 13.63
CA VAL A 182 -5.18 20.83 13.40
C VAL A 182 -5.24 20.12 12.07
N GLY A 183 -6.31 19.36 11.79
CA GLY A 183 -6.48 18.59 10.56
C GLY A 183 -6.46 19.46 9.32
N SER A 184 -7.12 20.64 9.35
CA SER A 184 -7.11 21.59 8.22
C SER A 184 -5.70 22.08 7.86
N LYS A 185 -4.82 22.31 8.86
CA LYS A 185 -3.42 22.72 8.63
C LYS A 185 -2.59 21.60 7.99
N ILE A 186 -2.90 20.35 8.34
CA ILE A 186 -2.24 19.21 7.72
C ILE A 186 -2.78 18.98 6.31
N LYS A 187 -4.10 19.08 6.09
CA LYS A 187 -4.70 19.06 4.76
C LYS A 187 -4.15 20.15 3.83
N ALA A 188 -3.84 21.31 4.37
CA ALA A 188 -3.25 22.41 3.58
C ALA A 188 -1.90 21.99 2.92
N LYS A 189 -1.10 21.13 3.57
CA LYS A 189 0.13 20.57 2.99
C LYS A 189 -0.11 19.63 1.80
N PHE A 190 -1.34 19.14 1.66
CA PHE A 190 -1.80 18.33 0.53
C PHE A 190 -2.60 19.17 -0.49
N GLY A 191 -2.40 20.48 -0.51
CA GLY A 191 -3.12 21.41 -1.39
C GLY A 191 -4.47 21.91 -0.88
N GLY A 192 -4.91 21.48 0.32
CA GLY A 192 -6.10 21.98 1.03
C GLY A 192 -7.45 21.43 0.54
N ARG A 193 -7.52 20.77 -0.62
CA ARG A 193 -8.74 20.26 -1.23
C ARG A 193 -8.91 18.75 -1.12
N LEU A 194 -7.93 18.04 -0.51
CA LEU A 194 -7.91 16.60 -0.44
C LEU A 194 -9.15 16.04 0.28
N ARG A 195 -9.89 15.19 -0.43
CA ARG A 195 -11.05 14.45 0.07
C ARG A 195 -10.63 13.04 0.51
N TYR A 196 -9.91 12.33 -0.37
CA TYR A 196 -9.53 10.94 -0.15
C TYR A 196 -8.09 10.67 -0.56
N PHE A 197 -7.37 9.96 0.28
CA PHE A 197 -6.32 9.05 -0.16
C PHE A 197 -6.96 7.69 -0.42
N VAL A 198 -6.64 7.05 -1.55
CA VAL A 198 -7.02 5.66 -1.84
C VAL A 198 -5.75 4.84 -1.79
N SER A 199 -5.63 4.00 -0.78
CA SER A 199 -4.45 3.17 -0.54
C SER A 199 -4.63 1.78 -1.12
N GLY A 200 -3.67 1.32 -1.91
CA GLY A 200 -3.69 0.02 -2.54
C GLY A 200 -2.30 -0.56 -2.81
N GLY A 201 -2.27 -1.76 -3.37
CA GLY A 201 -1.04 -2.42 -3.80
C GLY A 201 -0.24 -3.12 -2.69
N ALA A 202 -0.46 -2.80 -1.42
CA ALA A 202 0.08 -3.49 -0.24
C ALA A 202 -0.82 -3.23 0.97
N ALA A 203 -0.65 -4.02 2.04
CA ALA A 203 -1.38 -3.78 3.29
C ALA A 203 -0.94 -2.46 3.94
N LEU A 204 -1.90 -1.64 4.34
CA LEU A 204 -1.66 -0.43 5.11
C LEU A 204 -1.73 -0.78 6.60
N PRO A 205 -0.69 -0.48 7.40
CA PRO A 205 -0.77 -0.68 8.84
C PRO A 205 -1.94 0.11 9.45
N THR A 206 -2.73 -0.56 10.29
CA THR A 206 -3.95 0.02 10.88
C THR A 206 -3.68 1.35 11.57
N HIS A 207 -2.59 1.45 12.35
CA HIS A 207 -2.23 2.67 13.06
C HIS A 207 -1.90 3.85 12.12
N VAL A 208 -1.46 3.59 10.89
CA VAL A 208 -1.23 4.64 9.87
C VAL A 208 -2.56 5.16 9.34
N SER A 209 -3.51 4.26 9.04
CA SER A 209 -4.87 4.65 8.64
C SER A 209 -5.57 5.44 9.75
N GLU A 210 -5.53 4.94 10.98
CA GLU A 210 -6.09 5.60 12.17
C GLU A 210 -5.50 7.00 12.41
N PHE A 211 -4.18 7.15 12.19
CA PHE A 211 -3.51 8.46 12.32
C PHE A 211 -4.15 9.52 11.42
N TYR A 212 -4.39 9.21 10.17
CA TYR A 212 -5.00 10.16 9.22
C TYR A 212 -6.48 10.39 9.51
N LEU A 213 -7.22 9.31 9.76
CA LEU A 213 -8.65 9.37 10.07
C LEU A 213 -8.93 10.19 11.34
N ALA A 214 -8.10 10.04 12.38
CA ALA A 214 -8.20 10.84 13.61
C ALA A 214 -8.04 12.34 13.36
N LEU A 215 -7.33 12.73 12.30
CA LEU A 215 -7.16 14.13 11.85
C LEU A 215 -8.21 14.57 10.82
N GLY A 216 -9.21 13.73 10.54
CA GLY A 216 -10.24 14.00 9.55
C GLY A 216 -9.75 13.88 8.10
N ILE A 217 -8.64 13.19 7.85
CA ILE A 217 -8.12 12.90 6.52
C ILE A 217 -8.52 11.46 6.15
N HIS A 218 -9.42 11.31 5.20
CA HIS A 218 -9.93 10.00 4.82
C HIS A 218 -8.90 9.22 4.02
N VAL A 219 -8.53 8.04 4.53
CA VAL A 219 -7.73 7.03 3.83
C VAL A 219 -8.62 5.82 3.60
N LEU A 220 -8.96 5.55 2.34
CA LEU A 220 -9.75 4.40 1.93
C LEU A 220 -8.82 3.32 1.43
N GLN A 221 -8.86 2.14 2.03
CA GLN A 221 -8.10 0.99 1.55
C GLN A 221 -8.90 0.26 0.48
N GLY A 222 -8.21 -0.15 -0.60
CA GLY A 222 -8.76 -1.03 -1.61
C GLY A 222 -7.89 -2.27 -1.80
N TYR A 223 -8.51 -3.37 -2.17
CA TYR A 223 -7.86 -4.62 -2.48
C TYR A 223 -8.13 -5.05 -3.90
N GLY A 224 -7.07 -5.48 -4.54
CA GLY A 224 -7.10 -6.09 -5.85
C GLY A 224 -5.70 -6.49 -6.32
N LEU A 225 -5.69 -7.24 -7.40
CA LEU A 225 -4.54 -7.79 -8.08
C LEU A 225 -4.54 -7.27 -9.54
N THR A 226 -3.48 -7.52 -10.26
CA THR A 226 -3.48 -7.26 -11.71
C THR A 226 -4.52 -8.16 -12.40
N GLU A 227 -4.67 -9.38 -11.94
CA GLU A 227 -5.58 -10.41 -12.43
C GLU A 227 -7.07 -10.05 -12.28
N ASN A 228 -7.40 -9.06 -11.46
CA ASN A 228 -8.78 -8.54 -11.33
C ASN A 228 -8.89 -7.03 -11.60
N CYS A 229 -8.00 -6.49 -12.42
CA CYS A 229 -8.00 -5.08 -12.84
C CYS A 229 -7.98 -4.09 -11.67
N ALA A 230 -7.18 -4.37 -10.63
CA ALA A 230 -6.88 -3.53 -9.46
C ALA A 230 -7.93 -3.47 -8.34
N ALA A 231 -9.20 -3.84 -8.55
CA ALA A 231 -10.20 -3.65 -7.50
C ALA A 231 -11.18 -4.83 -7.39
N ALA A 232 -11.28 -5.41 -6.19
CA ALA A 232 -12.31 -6.37 -5.79
C ALA A 232 -13.10 -5.88 -4.56
N CYS A 233 -12.40 -5.26 -3.61
CA CYS A 233 -12.98 -4.70 -2.39
C CYS A 233 -12.46 -3.28 -2.19
N ILE A 234 -13.26 -2.42 -1.55
CA ILE A 234 -12.86 -1.06 -1.18
C ILE A 234 -13.65 -0.57 0.02
N ASN A 235 -12.95 0.07 0.98
CA ASN A 235 -13.58 0.75 2.10
C ASN A 235 -14.49 1.88 1.61
N ARG A 236 -15.61 2.08 2.28
CA ARG A 236 -16.57 3.15 2.00
C ARG A 236 -16.30 4.35 2.92
N PRO A 237 -16.48 5.59 2.44
CA PRO A 237 -16.30 6.78 3.30
C PRO A 237 -17.19 6.76 4.55
N GLU A 238 -18.40 6.22 4.45
CA GLU A 238 -19.40 6.13 5.52
C GLU A 238 -19.17 4.96 6.50
N ASP A 239 -18.48 3.89 6.09
CA ASP A 239 -18.11 2.73 6.94
C ASP A 239 -16.66 2.33 6.66
N ASN A 240 -15.75 3.24 6.99
CA ASN A 240 -14.32 3.03 6.77
C ASN A 240 -13.70 2.32 7.98
N ARG A 241 -13.28 1.08 7.77
CA ARG A 241 -12.65 0.23 8.79
C ARG A 241 -11.16 0.07 8.53
N PRO A 242 -10.30 0.71 9.33
CA PRO A 242 -8.85 0.74 9.12
C PRO A 242 -8.15 -0.61 9.06
N ASP A 243 -8.72 -1.64 9.66
CA ASP A 243 -8.19 -3.01 9.72
C ASP A 243 -8.69 -3.92 8.59
N THR A 244 -9.49 -3.38 7.66
CA THR A 244 -10.06 -4.09 6.51
C THR A 244 -9.82 -3.34 5.21
N VAL A 245 -10.05 -4.03 4.10
CA VAL A 245 -10.07 -3.44 2.75
C VAL A 245 -11.49 -3.18 2.25
N GLY A 246 -12.46 -3.22 3.16
CA GLY A 246 -13.86 -2.95 2.88
C GLY A 246 -14.64 -4.12 2.30
N PRO A 247 -15.93 -3.90 1.99
CA PRO A 247 -16.78 -4.89 1.37
C PRO A 247 -16.46 -5.07 -0.11
N PRO A 248 -16.83 -6.22 -0.71
CA PRO A 248 -16.73 -6.44 -2.14
C PRO A 248 -17.45 -5.36 -2.96
N LEU A 249 -16.96 -5.14 -4.18
CA LEU A 249 -17.66 -4.37 -5.20
C LEU A 249 -18.96 -5.10 -5.61
N LYS A 250 -19.94 -4.36 -6.10
CA LYS A 250 -21.21 -4.94 -6.55
C LYS A 250 -20.94 -5.93 -7.70
N GLY A 251 -21.37 -7.21 -7.52
CA GLY A 251 -21.15 -8.26 -8.52
C GLY A 251 -19.74 -8.88 -8.48
N VAL A 252 -18.93 -8.57 -7.46
CA VAL A 252 -17.75 -9.36 -7.10
C VAL A 252 -18.12 -10.29 -5.95
N GLU A 253 -17.92 -11.58 -6.17
CA GLU A 253 -18.08 -12.60 -5.16
C GLU A 253 -16.73 -12.86 -4.48
N VAL A 254 -16.73 -12.93 -3.17
CA VAL A 254 -15.58 -13.28 -2.33
C VAL A 254 -15.88 -14.53 -1.55
N LYS A 255 -15.01 -15.52 -1.64
CA LYS A 255 -15.11 -16.78 -0.87
C LYS A 255 -13.77 -17.01 -0.17
N ILE A 256 -13.83 -17.49 1.06
CA ILE A 256 -12.64 -17.96 1.79
C ILE A 256 -12.60 -19.48 1.68
N ALA A 257 -11.53 -20.00 1.12
CA ALA A 257 -11.27 -21.43 0.98
C ALA A 257 -10.95 -22.07 2.36
N PRO A 258 -11.01 -23.40 2.51
CA PRO A 258 -10.73 -24.08 3.78
C PRO A 258 -9.34 -23.83 4.37
N ASP A 259 -8.35 -23.50 3.51
CA ASP A 259 -6.98 -23.13 3.89
C ASP A 259 -6.81 -21.62 4.15
N GLY A 260 -7.91 -20.85 4.12
CA GLY A 260 -7.92 -19.41 4.32
C GLY A 260 -7.64 -18.58 3.08
N GLU A 261 -7.43 -19.19 1.90
CA GLU A 261 -7.19 -18.46 0.66
C GLU A 261 -8.43 -17.66 0.24
N ILE A 262 -8.21 -16.42 -0.18
CA ILE A 262 -9.24 -15.55 -0.75
C ILE A 262 -9.44 -15.94 -2.21
N LEU A 263 -10.68 -16.30 -2.57
CA LEU A 263 -11.11 -16.58 -3.93
C LEU A 263 -12.01 -15.47 -4.41
N LEU A 264 -11.82 -15.01 -5.66
CA LEU A 264 -12.61 -13.94 -6.28
C LEU A 264 -13.30 -14.43 -7.54
N ARG A 265 -14.55 -13.99 -7.76
CA ARG A 265 -15.28 -14.22 -9.00
C ARG A 265 -16.07 -12.97 -9.40
N GLY A 266 -16.11 -12.63 -10.70
CA GLY A 266 -16.85 -11.48 -11.20
C GLY A 266 -16.36 -10.97 -12.53
N ARG A 267 -17.00 -9.90 -13.02
CA ARG A 267 -16.68 -9.30 -14.34
C ARG A 267 -15.31 -8.60 -14.38
N CYS A 268 -14.71 -8.31 -13.23
CA CYS A 268 -13.39 -7.71 -13.15
C CYS A 268 -12.23 -8.70 -13.38
N ILE A 269 -12.51 -10.02 -13.46
CA ILE A 269 -11.47 -11.03 -13.56
C ILE A 269 -10.90 -11.10 -15.00
N MET A 270 -9.59 -11.31 -15.08
CA MET A 270 -8.83 -11.48 -16.33
C MET A 270 -9.33 -12.63 -17.20
N GLN A 271 -8.95 -12.65 -18.47
CA GLN A 271 -9.15 -13.82 -19.34
C GLN A 271 -8.13 -14.95 -19.07
N GLY A 272 -6.95 -14.59 -18.52
CA GLY A 272 -5.87 -15.51 -18.25
C GLY A 272 -4.50 -14.86 -18.46
N TYR A 273 -3.45 -15.66 -18.43
CA TYR A 273 -2.09 -15.23 -18.74
C TYR A 273 -1.74 -15.47 -20.20
N TYR A 274 -1.18 -14.47 -20.85
CA TYR A 274 -0.83 -14.51 -22.27
C TYR A 274 0.17 -15.63 -22.57
N ASN A 275 -0.20 -16.56 -23.46
CA ASN A 275 0.58 -17.75 -23.85
C ASN A 275 1.00 -18.67 -22.69
N LEU A 276 0.28 -18.66 -21.56
CA LEU A 276 0.55 -19.48 -20.38
C LEU A 276 -0.72 -20.21 -19.93
N PRO A 277 -1.22 -21.21 -20.67
CA PRO A 277 -2.47 -21.89 -20.35
C PRO A 277 -2.42 -22.70 -19.06
N GLU A 278 -1.28 -23.31 -18.72
CA GLU A 278 -1.10 -24.07 -17.47
C GLU A 278 -1.15 -23.15 -16.24
N ASP A 279 -0.45 -22.00 -16.30
CA ASP A 279 -0.51 -20.99 -15.23
C ASP A 279 -1.92 -20.41 -15.09
N THR A 280 -2.62 -20.23 -16.21
CA THR A 280 -4.02 -19.77 -16.23
C THR A 280 -4.91 -20.78 -15.51
N ALA A 281 -4.84 -22.07 -15.86
CA ALA A 281 -5.63 -23.13 -15.24
C ALA A 281 -5.31 -23.34 -13.75
N ALA A 282 -4.06 -23.06 -13.34
CA ALA A 282 -3.66 -23.09 -11.92
C ALA A 282 -4.20 -21.90 -11.12
N THR A 283 -4.57 -20.79 -11.78
CA THR A 283 -5.00 -19.54 -11.12
C THR A 283 -6.50 -19.30 -11.26
N LEU A 284 -7.10 -19.72 -12.38
CA LEU A 284 -8.56 -19.66 -12.65
C LEU A 284 -9.10 -21.09 -12.72
N ASP A 285 -9.97 -21.44 -11.78
CA ASP A 285 -10.59 -22.77 -11.81
C ASP A 285 -11.74 -22.85 -12.83
N ALA A 286 -12.25 -24.08 -13.02
CA ALA A 286 -13.33 -24.36 -13.98
C ALA A 286 -14.67 -23.67 -13.62
N GLU A 287 -14.84 -23.23 -12.36
CA GLU A 287 -16.01 -22.50 -11.89
C GLU A 287 -15.87 -20.99 -12.03
N GLY A 288 -14.72 -20.52 -12.52
CA GLY A 288 -14.38 -19.10 -12.71
C GLY A 288 -13.90 -18.38 -11.46
N TRP A 289 -13.46 -19.11 -10.43
CA TRP A 289 -12.82 -18.52 -9.26
C TRP A 289 -11.35 -18.24 -9.53
N LEU A 290 -10.95 -17.01 -9.24
CA LEU A 290 -9.56 -16.59 -9.20
C LEU A 290 -8.95 -16.95 -7.84
N HIS A 291 -7.96 -17.82 -7.84
CA HIS A 291 -7.11 -18.14 -6.70
C HIS A 291 -6.09 -17.03 -6.51
N THR A 292 -6.29 -16.19 -5.47
CA THR A 292 -5.49 -14.96 -5.33
C THR A 292 -4.10 -15.20 -4.74
N GLY A 293 -3.92 -16.31 -4.03
CA GLY A 293 -2.73 -16.57 -3.22
C GLY A 293 -2.62 -15.68 -1.98
N ASP A 294 -3.63 -14.87 -1.68
CA ASP A 294 -3.74 -14.08 -0.46
C ASP A 294 -4.62 -14.80 0.57
N ILE A 295 -4.28 -14.71 1.84
CA ILE A 295 -5.02 -15.29 2.97
C ILE A 295 -5.81 -14.19 3.65
N GLY A 296 -7.03 -14.51 4.06
CA GLY A 296 -7.89 -13.53 4.73
C GLY A 296 -9.17 -14.12 5.30
N GLU A 297 -9.99 -13.24 5.83
CA GLU A 297 -11.28 -13.57 6.44
C GLU A 297 -12.31 -12.49 6.11
N LEU A 298 -13.59 -12.85 6.20
CA LEU A 298 -14.72 -11.92 6.12
C LEU A 298 -15.20 -11.58 7.53
N ASP A 299 -15.10 -10.31 7.92
CA ASP A 299 -15.63 -9.78 9.15
C ASP A 299 -16.82 -8.84 8.86
N ARG A 300 -18.04 -9.28 9.18
CA ARG A 300 -19.28 -8.51 8.97
C ARG A 300 -19.40 -7.98 7.52
N GLY A 301 -19.01 -8.80 6.55
CA GLY A 301 -19.07 -8.47 5.13
C GLY A 301 -17.89 -7.64 4.60
N ASN A 302 -16.94 -7.26 5.44
CA ASN A 302 -15.70 -6.62 5.05
C ASN A 302 -14.58 -7.65 4.94
N LEU A 303 -13.75 -7.53 3.92
CA LEU A 303 -12.59 -8.39 3.75
C LEU A 303 -11.40 -7.86 4.57
N ARG A 304 -10.83 -8.73 5.39
CA ARG A 304 -9.56 -8.53 6.08
C ARG A 304 -8.51 -9.44 5.46
N ILE A 305 -7.43 -8.86 4.97
CA ILE A 305 -6.28 -9.63 4.45
C ILE A 305 -5.32 -9.82 5.61
N THR A 306 -4.91 -11.05 5.84
CA THR A 306 -3.98 -11.36 6.93
C THR A 306 -2.58 -11.59 6.43
N ASP A 307 -2.40 -12.26 5.27
CA ASP A 307 -1.07 -12.48 4.69
C ASP A 307 -1.16 -12.98 3.24
N ARG A 308 0.00 -13.38 2.70
CA ARG A 308 0.11 -14.17 1.46
C ARG A 308 0.40 -15.62 1.74
N LYS A 309 -0.29 -16.52 1.06
CA LYS A 309 -0.14 -17.98 1.21
C LYS A 309 1.32 -18.45 1.11
N LYS A 310 2.08 -17.88 0.17
CA LYS A 310 3.50 -18.18 -0.05
C LYS A 310 4.45 -17.54 0.98
N ASP A 311 3.99 -16.52 1.70
CA ASP A 311 4.78 -15.78 2.68
C ASP A 311 4.54 -16.28 4.11
N LEU A 312 3.55 -17.18 4.31
CA LEU A 312 3.32 -17.83 5.58
C LEU A 312 4.60 -18.59 6.02
N LEU A 313 4.99 -18.35 7.25
CA LEU A 313 6.12 -19.06 7.86
C LEU A 313 5.62 -20.40 8.43
N VAL A 314 6.20 -21.50 7.99
CA VAL A 314 5.89 -22.84 8.51
C VAL A 314 6.95 -23.20 9.54
N LEU A 315 6.60 -23.09 10.82
CA LEU A 315 7.51 -23.42 11.92
C LEU A 315 7.84 -24.93 11.95
N GLY A 316 8.94 -25.29 12.60
CA GLY A 316 9.36 -26.68 12.76
C GLY A 316 8.35 -27.60 13.46
N ASN A 317 7.42 -27.03 14.22
CA ASN A 317 6.29 -27.75 14.84
C ASN A 317 5.03 -27.83 13.95
N GLY A 318 5.12 -27.39 12.68
CA GLY A 318 4.04 -27.41 11.71
C GLY A 318 3.01 -26.25 11.84
N LYS A 319 3.19 -25.31 12.77
CA LYS A 319 2.30 -24.15 12.87
C LYS A 319 2.63 -23.12 11.80
N ASN A 320 1.57 -22.58 11.19
CA ASN A 320 1.68 -21.47 10.26
C ASN A 320 1.61 -20.13 11.01
N VAL A 321 2.50 -19.22 10.68
CA VAL A 321 2.53 -17.86 11.20
C VAL A 321 2.45 -16.88 10.04
N ALA A 322 1.51 -15.95 10.11
CA ALA A 322 1.38 -14.82 9.20
C ALA A 322 2.39 -13.73 9.59
N PRO A 323 3.46 -13.47 8.82
CA PRO A 323 4.48 -12.51 9.23
C PRO A 323 4.00 -11.07 9.15
N GLN A 324 3.17 -10.71 8.18
CA GLN A 324 2.82 -9.33 7.89
C GLN A 324 2.12 -8.58 9.04
N PRO A 325 1.16 -9.17 9.77
CA PRO A 325 0.56 -8.52 10.94
C PRO A 325 1.58 -8.20 12.04
N ILE A 326 2.52 -9.12 12.27
CA ILE A 326 3.55 -8.97 13.31
C ILE A 326 4.60 -7.94 12.88
N GLU A 327 5.03 -7.96 11.62
CA GLU A 327 5.93 -6.95 11.03
C GLU A 327 5.30 -5.55 11.10
N SER A 328 4.01 -5.41 10.77
CA SER A 328 3.28 -4.16 10.88
C SER A 328 3.24 -3.65 12.31
N ARG A 329 3.04 -4.54 13.28
CA ARG A 329 3.01 -4.21 14.69
C ARG A 329 4.37 -3.79 15.24
N LEU A 330 5.47 -4.40 14.79
CA LEU A 330 6.82 -3.95 15.10
C LEU A 330 7.07 -2.52 14.59
N LYS A 331 6.57 -2.20 13.38
CA LYS A 331 6.70 -0.88 12.76
C LYS A 331 5.79 0.21 13.38
N GLU A 332 4.94 -0.12 14.33
CA GLU A 332 4.25 0.90 15.16
C GLU A 332 5.23 1.69 16.01
N SER A 333 6.36 1.07 16.36
CA SER A 333 7.44 1.75 17.07
C SER A 333 8.09 2.84 16.23
N ALA A 334 8.21 4.04 16.82
CA ALA A 334 8.93 5.15 16.19
C ALA A 334 10.43 4.87 15.96
N TYR A 335 10.98 3.83 16.57
CA TYR A 335 12.39 3.45 16.49
C TYR A 335 12.66 2.32 15.50
N ILE A 336 11.62 1.77 14.85
CA ILE A 336 11.72 0.68 13.87
C ILE A 336 11.27 1.17 12.51
N ASN A 337 12.18 1.21 11.54
CA ASN A 337 11.91 1.59 10.16
C ASN A 337 11.33 0.42 9.36
N GLU A 338 11.94 -0.78 9.50
CA GLU A 338 11.49 -1.98 8.82
C GLU A 338 11.72 -3.23 9.67
N ALA A 339 10.89 -4.25 9.48
CA ALA A 339 11.01 -5.54 10.13
C ALA A 339 10.72 -6.67 9.15
N VAL A 340 11.52 -7.72 9.19
CA VAL A 340 11.36 -8.92 8.37
C VAL A 340 11.39 -10.15 9.29
N LEU A 341 10.26 -10.86 9.35
CA LEU A 341 10.17 -12.08 10.12
C LEU A 341 10.70 -13.28 9.34
N LEU A 342 11.34 -14.19 10.07
CA LEU A 342 11.81 -15.47 9.59
C LEU A 342 11.35 -16.55 10.57
N GLY A 343 11.11 -17.78 10.07
CA GLY A 343 10.57 -18.86 10.91
C GLY A 343 10.51 -20.21 10.22
N ASP A 344 10.67 -20.27 8.89
CA ASP A 344 10.56 -21.53 8.14
C ASP A 344 11.51 -22.59 8.67
N GLY A 345 10.95 -23.71 9.16
CA GLY A 345 11.67 -24.81 9.76
C GLY A 345 12.33 -24.49 11.10
N MET A 346 12.12 -23.28 11.65
CA MET A 346 12.67 -22.88 12.96
C MET A 346 11.70 -23.25 14.10
N GLU A 347 12.20 -23.32 15.33
CA GLU A 347 11.38 -23.58 16.52
C GLU A 347 10.45 -22.41 16.86
N SER A 348 10.86 -21.20 16.50
CA SER A 348 10.14 -19.97 16.82
C SER A 348 10.33 -18.88 15.76
N VAL A 349 9.46 -17.88 15.79
CA VAL A 349 9.58 -16.68 14.98
C VAL A 349 10.77 -15.84 15.45
N VAL A 350 11.56 -15.36 14.50
CA VAL A 350 12.69 -14.45 14.72
C VAL A 350 12.59 -13.25 13.78
N ALA A 351 13.20 -12.12 14.14
CA ALA A 351 13.09 -10.90 13.36
C ALA A 351 14.45 -10.30 12.97
N MET A 352 14.53 -9.79 11.76
CA MET A 352 15.55 -8.84 11.31
C MET A 352 14.91 -7.45 11.36
N ILE A 353 15.49 -6.53 12.11
CA ILE A 353 14.92 -5.20 12.36
C ILE A 353 15.88 -4.13 11.86
N VAL A 354 15.37 -3.24 11.02
CA VAL A 354 16.07 -2.02 10.60
C VAL A 354 15.65 -0.90 11.55
N PRO A 355 16.55 -0.33 12.36
CA PRO A 355 16.25 0.82 13.19
C PRO A 355 15.87 2.06 12.36
N GLU A 356 15.04 2.95 12.92
CA GLU A 356 14.86 4.30 12.40
C GLU A 356 16.05 5.16 12.88
N PHE A 357 17.14 5.13 12.11
CA PHE A 357 18.45 5.62 12.51
C PHE A 357 18.45 7.09 12.93
N GLU A 358 17.68 7.96 12.27
CA GLU A 358 17.61 9.39 12.63
C GLU A 358 17.00 9.59 14.02
N ARG A 359 15.94 8.85 14.34
CA ARG A 359 15.29 8.92 15.66
C ARG A 359 16.13 8.26 16.75
N VAL A 360 16.78 7.14 16.42
CA VAL A 360 17.72 6.47 17.33
C VAL A 360 18.91 7.37 17.65
N ALA A 361 19.49 8.05 16.64
CA ALA A 361 20.58 9.00 16.85
C ALA A 361 20.16 10.18 17.77
N THR A 362 18.94 10.71 17.57
CA THR A 362 18.39 11.76 18.43
C THR A 362 18.22 11.28 19.86
N TRP A 363 17.67 10.09 20.06
CA TRP A 363 17.49 9.48 21.38
C TRP A 363 18.83 9.18 22.10
N LEU A 364 19.85 8.70 21.36
CA LEU A 364 21.19 8.51 21.90
C LEU A 364 21.82 9.84 22.35
N LYS A 365 21.65 10.90 21.54
CA LYS A 365 22.15 12.23 21.88
C LYS A 365 21.51 12.80 23.14
N GLU A 366 20.22 12.57 23.39
CA GLU A 366 19.54 12.94 24.63
C GLU A 366 20.13 12.24 25.87
N LYS A 367 20.72 11.04 25.66
CA LYS A 367 21.45 10.28 26.71
C LYS A 367 22.93 10.67 26.79
N GLY A 368 23.39 11.64 26.03
CA GLY A 368 24.80 12.08 26.03
C GLY A 368 25.71 11.19 25.16
N VAL A 369 25.16 10.29 24.35
CA VAL A 369 25.89 9.40 23.44
C VAL A 369 25.84 9.95 22.03
N ASN A 370 26.99 10.15 21.39
CA ASN A 370 27.09 10.71 20.04
C ASN A 370 27.56 9.65 19.04
N VAL A 371 26.63 8.81 18.61
CA VAL A 371 26.81 7.81 17.54
C VAL A 371 25.95 8.24 16.35
N LYS A 372 26.52 8.23 15.14
CA LYS A 372 25.83 8.68 13.92
C LYS A 372 25.74 7.59 12.84
N GLU A 373 26.73 6.71 12.80
CA GLU A 373 26.78 5.70 11.74
C GLU A 373 25.83 4.54 12.04
N PRO A 374 25.00 4.12 11.09
CA PRO A 374 24.04 3.03 11.25
C PRO A 374 24.66 1.73 11.75
N GLU A 375 25.86 1.40 11.28
CA GLU A 375 26.62 0.20 11.65
C GLU A 375 26.98 0.21 13.15
N GLU A 376 27.40 1.35 13.68
CA GLU A 376 27.72 1.53 15.08
C GLU A 376 26.47 1.48 15.95
N MET A 377 25.36 2.10 15.48
CA MET A 377 24.08 2.04 16.17
C MET A 377 23.52 0.63 16.29
N ALA A 378 23.63 -0.16 15.22
CA ALA A 378 23.10 -1.53 15.18
C ALA A 378 23.74 -2.47 16.21
N VAL A 379 24.95 -2.18 16.69
CA VAL A 379 25.67 -2.96 17.69
C VAL A 379 25.74 -2.26 19.06
N HIS A 380 25.21 -1.05 19.18
CA HIS A 380 25.27 -0.28 20.41
C HIS A 380 24.35 -0.90 21.49
N PRO A 381 24.86 -1.16 22.72
CA PRO A 381 24.09 -1.84 23.78
C PRO A 381 22.76 -1.16 24.11
N ASP A 382 22.75 0.19 24.19
CA ASP A 382 21.53 0.94 24.48
C ASP A 382 20.48 0.83 23.37
N VAL A 383 20.92 0.78 22.09
CA VAL A 383 20.02 0.61 20.95
C VAL A 383 19.44 -0.81 20.95
N ILE A 384 20.26 -1.82 21.21
CA ILE A 384 19.79 -3.20 21.35
C ILE A 384 18.76 -3.30 22.48
N ALA A 385 19.01 -2.66 23.64
CA ALA A 385 18.07 -2.65 24.75
C ALA A 385 16.77 -1.90 24.41
N LEU A 386 16.86 -0.76 23.72
CA LEU A 386 15.71 0.00 23.23
C LEU A 386 14.83 -0.87 22.33
N ILE A 387 15.40 -1.44 21.27
CA ILE A 387 14.66 -2.26 20.29
C ILE A 387 14.10 -3.53 20.94
N LYS A 388 14.84 -4.15 21.89
CA LYS A 388 14.31 -5.27 22.67
C LYS A 388 13.02 -4.89 23.42
N GLY A 389 12.96 -3.71 24.01
CA GLY A 389 11.74 -3.20 24.66
C GLY A 389 10.59 -3.01 23.67
N GLU A 390 10.87 -2.51 22.45
CA GLU A 390 9.87 -2.37 21.39
C GLU A 390 9.33 -3.74 20.93
N VAL A 391 10.21 -4.72 20.74
CA VAL A 391 9.82 -6.10 20.39
C VAL A 391 8.95 -6.73 21.48
N GLN A 392 9.27 -6.50 22.75
CA GLN A 392 8.46 -6.99 23.87
C GLN A 392 7.03 -6.40 23.83
N ARG A 393 6.92 -5.09 23.57
CA ARG A 393 5.61 -4.43 23.40
C ARG A 393 4.84 -4.98 22.22
N ALA A 394 5.49 -5.18 21.07
CA ALA A 394 4.86 -5.77 19.89
C ALA A 394 4.37 -7.22 20.13
N ASN A 395 5.01 -7.96 21.01
CA ASN A 395 4.61 -9.31 21.38
C ASN A 395 3.40 -9.40 22.33
N GLU A 396 2.96 -8.29 22.91
CA GLU A 396 1.81 -8.28 23.84
C GLU A 396 0.54 -8.75 23.14
N GLY A 397 -0.16 -9.74 23.71
CA GLY A 397 -1.39 -10.30 23.17
C GLY A 397 -1.22 -11.28 21.99
N LEU A 398 0.01 -11.50 21.47
CA LEU A 398 0.27 -12.54 20.49
C LEU A 398 0.28 -13.93 21.13
N ALA A 399 -0.17 -14.94 20.36
CA ALA A 399 -0.02 -16.34 20.75
C ALA A 399 1.48 -16.70 20.90
N ASP A 400 1.81 -17.67 21.73
CA ASP A 400 3.23 -17.96 22.05
C ASP A 400 4.07 -18.30 20.82
N PHE A 401 3.48 -19.01 19.85
CA PHE A 401 4.16 -19.40 18.60
C PHE A 401 4.32 -18.24 17.60
N GLU A 402 3.56 -17.14 17.76
CA GLU A 402 3.65 -15.93 16.94
C GLU A 402 4.66 -14.92 17.49
N ARG A 403 5.05 -15.04 18.76
CA ARG A 403 5.97 -14.11 19.42
C ARG A 403 7.35 -14.15 18.80
N VAL A 404 7.91 -12.98 18.54
CA VAL A 404 9.29 -12.82 18.15
C VAL A 404 10.18 -13.14 19.35
N LYS A 405 10.84 -14.30 19.35
CA LYS A 405 11.69 -14.78 20.45
C LYS A 405 13.11 -14.21 20.38
N ARG A 406 13.64 -14.00 19.18
CA ARG A 406 14.97 -13.44 18.93
C ARG A 406 14.94 -12.44 17.81
N HIS A 407 15.84 -11.46 17.84
CA HIS A 407 15.99 -10.50 16.78
C HIS A 407 17.43 -10.05 16.61
N VAL A 408 17.77 -9.56 15.42
CA VAL A 408 19.03 -8.88 15.11
C VAL A 408 18.75 -7.54 14.47
N LEU A 409 19.65 -6.59 14.66
CA LEU A 409 19.57 -5.28 14.03
C LEU A 409 20.33 -5.31 12.70
N VAL A 410 19.69 -4.80 11.66
CA VAL A 410 20.28 -4.65 10.33
C VAL A 410 21.03 -3.30 10.31
N PRO A 411 22.30 -3.26 9.89
CA PRO A 411 23.14 -2.07 10.02
C PRO A 411 22.94 -1.02 8.93
N ALA A 412 21.96 -1.20 8.04
CA ALA A 412 21.68 -0.27 6.96
C ALA A 412 20.19 -0.23 6.62
N PRO A 413 19.65 0.92 6.17
CA PRO A 413 18.29 0.99 5.66
C PRO A 413 18.14 0.17 4.37
N PHE A 414 16.95 -0.42 4.16
CA PHE A 414 16.64 -1.11 2.90
C PHE A 414 16.44 -0.09 1.77
N SER A 415 16.90 -0.44 0.57
CA SER A 415 16.79 0.42 -0.62
C SER A 415 16.40 -0.37 -1.88
N ILE A 416 15.98 0.38 -2.91
CA ILE A 416 15.70 -0.19 -4.24
C ILE A 416 17.03 -0.59 -4.90
N GLU A 417 18.04 0.26 -4.82
CA GLU A 417 19.38 0.05 -5.38
C GLU A 417 20.07 -1.14 -4.72
N GLY A 418 19.87 -1.33 -3.42
CA GLY A 418 20.38 -2.47 -2.67
C GLY A 418 19.67 -3.78 -2.97
N GLY A 419 18.51 -3.69 -3.63
CA GLY A 419 17.70 -4.81 -4.04
C GLY A 419 16.73 -5.34 -2.96
N GLU A 420 16.79 -4.83 -1.74
CA GLU A 420 15.89 -5.24 -0.66
C GLU A 420 14.45 -4.81 -0.89
N LEU A 421 14.26 -3.71 -1.63
CA LEU A 421 12.93 -3.18 -1.97
C LEU A 421 12.63 -3.33 -3.47
N THR A 422 11.36 -3.53 -3.78
CA THR A 422 10.85 -3.40 -5.15
C THR A 422 10.71 -1.91 -5.52
N PRO A 423 10.52 -1.55 -6.83
CA PRO A 423 10.17 -0.17 -7.22
C PRO A 423 8.89 0.37 -6.56
N SER A 424 7.99 -0.52 -6.12
CA SER A 424 6.79 -0.18 -5.33
C SER A 424 7.05 -0.21 -3.81
N LEU A 425 8.32 -0.20 -3.38
CA LEU A 425 8.79 -0.15 -1.99
C LEU A 425 8.34 -1.35 -1.12
N LYS A 426 8.07 -2.50 -1.73
CA LYS A 426 7.79 -3.76 -1.00
C LYS A 426 9.08 -4.47 -0.68
N VAL A 427 9.17 -5.02 0.54
CA VAL A 427 10.34 -5.82 0.96
C VAL A 427 10.43 -7.13 0.18
N ARG A 428 11.62 -7.42 -0.34
CA ARG A 428 11.95 -8.67 -1.02
C ARG A 428 12.60 -9.63 -0.01
N ARG A 429 11.76 -10.31 0.77
CA ARG A 429 12.18 -11.19 1.88
C ARG A 429 13.30 -12.17 1.49
N LYS A 430 13.22 -12.78 0.29
CA LYS A 430 14.26 -13.67 -0.22
C LYS A 430 15.62 -12.97 -0.35
N VAL A 431 15.64 -11.78 -0.94
CA VAL A 431 16.87 -10.98 -1.12
C VAL A 431 17.44 -10.57 0.24
N VAL A 432 16.59 -10.12 1.16
CA VAL A 432 17.03 -9.77 2.53
C VAL A 432 17.65 -10.97 3.22
N LYS A 433 17.01 -12.15 3.15
CA LYS A 433 17.53 -13.39 3.74
C LYS A 433 18.89 -13.79 3.15
N GLU A 434 19.08 -13.66 1.85
CA GLU A 434 20.33 -13.98 1.15
C GLU A 434 21.44 -12.96 1.46
N LYS A 435 21.11 -11.67 1.39
CA LYS A 435 22.08 -10.57 1.59
C LYS A 435 22.61 -10.51 3.02
N TYR A 436 21.78 -10.81 4.00
CA TYR A 436 22.12 -10.78 5.43
C TYR A 436 22.21 -12.20 6.04
N ALA A 437 22.67 -13.19 5.26
CA ALA A 437 22.73 -14.59 5.68
C ALA A 437 23.50 -14.80 6.99
N ASN A 438 24.58 -14.04 7.23
CA ASN A 438 25.34 -14.07 8.48
C ASN A 438 24.52 -13.67 9.70
N LEU A 439 23.62 -12.67 9.57
CA LEU A 439 22.71 -12.27 10.64
C LEU A 439 21.60 -13.31 10.84
N VAL A 440 21.12 -13.91 9.75
CA VAL A 440 20.14 -15.01 9.80
C VAL A 440 20.72 -16.24 10.54
N ASP A 441 21.97 -16.57 10.29
CA ASP A 441 22.63 -17.72 10.96
C ASP A 441 22.87 -17.44 12.46
N ALA A 442 23.08 -16.20 12.85
CA ALA A 442 23.11 -15.80 14.27
C ALA A 442 21.76 -15.99 14.97
N LEU A 443 20.65 -15.87 14.24
CA LEU A 443 19.30 -16.08 14.76
C LEU A 443 18.91 -17.57 14.90
N LYS A 444 19.59 -18.48 14.19
CA LYS A 444 19.32 -19.91 14.27
C LYS A 444 19.97 -20.58 15.50
N ARG A 445 21.01 -19.95 16.03
CA ARG A 445 21.71 -20.41 17.25
C ARG A 445 20.98 -19.95 18.51
#